data_9adb7c5adc7f7a462abfc11eb5d8b643
#
_entry.id   9adb7c5adc7f7a462abfc11eb5d8b643
#
_cell.length_a   1.000
_cell.length_b   1.000
_cell.length_c   1.000
_cell.angle_alpha   90.00
_cell.angle_beta   90.00
_cell.angle_gamma   90.00
#
_symmetry.space_group_name_H-M   'P 1'
#
loop_
_entity.id
_entity.type
_entity.pdbx_description
1 polymer ?
#
loop_
_entity_poly.entity_id
_entity_poly.type
_entity_poly.pdbx_seq_one_letter_code
_entity_poly.pdbx_strand_id
1 'polypeptide(L)'
;MKIIVAPDYVEFSGWFHDIIQNFYEKEGEVLWNGRNVIKRFEIDGKSFVVKKYKRANLVQRVVYTLFKKSKARRAFEFAEEYRRLGIDTPRQVAYVEQKEAGFFIAENCAKPGILELLPRDSDGEDEFDNDAARAIAAEICKLHRMGVVHGDLNLSNFLYERDEKGEFHFTLIDINRTKFYTPNRKQCAVNLARVTHNREQLEFIKENRSETRL
;
A
#
# COMPACT_ATOMS: atom_id res chain seq x y z
N MET A 1 -17.27 -18.82 2.86
CA MET A 1 -16.62 -17.53 3.17
C MET A 1 -15.87 -17.68 4.50
N LYS A 2 -14.59 -17.34 4.53
CA LYS A 2 -13.77 -17.30 5.75
C LYS A 2 -13.39 -15.85 6.01
N ILE A 3 -13.80 -15.31 7.16
CA ILE A 3 -13.44 -13.98 7.63
C ILE A 3 -12.48 -14.13 8.81
N ILE A 4 -11.39 -13.39 8.80
CA ILE A 4 -10.48 -13.24 9.94
C ILE A 4 -10.46 -11.77 10.28
N VAL A 5 -10.81 -11.46 11.52
CA VAL A 5 -10.86 -10.09 12.07
C VAL A 5 -9.77 -9.95 13.11
N ALA A 6 -9.07 -8.83 13.11
CA ALA A 6 -8.09 -8.50 14.14
C ALA A 6 -8.79 -8.34 15.51
N PRO A 7 -8.16 -8.74 16.62
CA PRO A 7 -8.79 -8.78 17.95
C PRO A 7 -9.47 -7.46 18.34
N ASP A 8 -8.87 -6.32 18.02
CA ASP A 8 -9.35 -4.99 18.39
C ASP A 8 -10.60 -4.53 17.60
N TYR A 9 -11.08 -5.34 16.64
CA TYR A 9 -12.19 -5.01 15.74
C TYR A 9 -13.27 -6.09 15.68
N VAL A 10 -13.26 -7.03 16.63
CA VAL A 10 -14.22 -8.15 16.68
C VAL A 10 -15.66 -7.66 16.79
N GLU A 11 -15.86 -6.54 17.45
CA GLU A 11 -17.18 -5.87 17.59
C GLU A 11 -17.81 -5.50 16.24
N PHE A 12 -17.00 -5.21 15.21
CA PHE A 12 -17.45 -4.86 13.86
C PHE A 12 -17.67 -6.08 12.94
N SER A 13 -17.50 -7.31 13.43
CA SER A 13 -17.56 -8.52 12.60
C SER A 13 -18.88 -8.66 11.83
N GLY A 14 -20.00 -8.30 12.45
CA GLY A 14 -21.33 -8.32 11.82
C GLY A 14 -21.40 -7.34 10.65
N TRP A 15 -20.86 -6.13 10.82
CA TRP A 15 -20.77 -5.10 9.78
C TRP A 15 -19.91 -5.55 8.61
N PHE A 16 -18.75 -6.11 8.88
CA PHE A 16 -17.87 -6.60 7.83
C PHE A 16 -18.49 -7.75 7.03
N HIS A 17 -19.22 -8.63 7.70
CA HIS A 17 -19.96 -9.69 7.04
C HIS A 17 -21.02 -9.13 6.06
N ASP A 18 -21.81 -8.18 6.51
CA ASP A 18 -22.86 -7.55 5.72
C ASP A 18 -22.28 -6.74 4.55
N ILE A 19 -21.27 -5.90 4.78
CA ILE A 19 -20.59 -5.14 3.72
C ILE A 19 -20.04 -6.06 2.63
N ILE A 20 -19.47 -7.20 3.01
CA ILE A 20 -18.84 -8.11 2.04
C ILE A 20 -19.90 -8.85 1.21
N GLN A 21 -21.00 -9.26 1.82
CA GLN A 21 -22.11 -9.89 1.09
C GLN A 21 -22.77 -8.93 0.12
N ASN A 22 -22.97 -7.69 0.53
CA ASN A 22 -23.70 -6.65 -0.21
C ASN A 22 -22.77 -5.56 -0.76
N PHE A 23 -21.50 -5.88 -1.08
CA PHE A 23 -20.46 -4.90 -1.37
C PHE A 23 -20.78 -3.89 -2.46
N TYR A 24 -21.51 -4.28 -3.49
CA TYR A 24 -21.89 -3.37 -4.57
C TYR A 24 -23.14 -2.56 -4.27
N GLU A 25 -24.04 -3.08 -3.43
CA GLU A 25 -25.32 -2.50 -3.07
C GLU A 25 -25.19 -1.54 -1.89
N LYS A 26 -24.25 -1.82 -0.98
CA LYS A 26 -24.01 -0.96 0.19
C LYS A 26 -23.48 0.40 -0.23
N GLU A 27 -24.11 1.44 0.29
CA GLU A 27 -23.62 2.80 0.20
C GLU A 27 -22.27 2.93 0.89
N GLY A 28 -21.31 3.44 0.16
CA GLY A 28 -19.95 3.69 0.60
C GLY A 28 -19.24 4.51 -0.47
N GLU A 29 -18.36 5.41 -0.04
CA GLU A 29 -17.61 6.24 -0.97
C GLU A 29 -16.66 5.38 -1.82
N VAL A 30 -16.80 5.47 -3.13
CA VAL A 30 -15.93 4.78 -4.08
C VAL A 30 -14.62 5.56 -4.22
N LEU A 31 -13.56 5.07 -3.61
CA LEU A 31 -12.21 5.66 -3.75
C LEU A 31 -11.53 5.23 -5.04
N TRP A 32 -11.80 4.03 -5.51
CA TRP A 32 -11.24 3.50 -6.75
C TRP A 32 -12.15 2.43 -7.36
N ASN A 33 -12.35 2.50 -8.68
CA ASN A 33 -13.11 1.50 -9.43
C ASN A 33 -12.38 1.11 -10.71
N GLY A 34 -11.43 0.19 -10.59
CA GLY A 34 -10.64 -0.32 -11.70
C GLY A 34 -10.50 -1.84 -11.64
N ARG A 35 -9.27 -2.35 -11.75
CA ARG A 35 -8.99 -3.78 -11.60
C ARG A 35 -9.41 -4.33 -10.24
N ASN A 36 -9.27 -3.55 -9.19
CA ASN A 36 -9.83 -3.79 -7.87
C ASN A 36 -10.83 -2.68 -7.59
N VAL A 37 -11.78 -2.93 -6.69
CA VAL A 37 -12.70 -1.89 -6.22
C VAL A 37 -12.34 -1.56 -4.78
N ILE A 38 -12.24 -0.27 -4.47
CA ILE A 38 -11.94 0.24 -3.14
C ILE A 38 -13.07 1.17 -2.73
N LYS A 39 -13.69 0.88 -1.60
CA LYS A 39 -14.73 1.72 -1.00
C LYS A 39 -14.33 2.09 0.42
N ARG A 40 -14.72 3.29 0.84
CA ARG A 40 -14.68 3.75 2.22
C ARG A 40 -16.06 3.64 2.84
N PHE A 41 -16.11 3.18 4.08
CA PHE A 41 -17.31 3.04 4.89
C PHE A 41 -17.09 3.69 6.25
N GLU A 42 -18.10 4.39 6.72
CA GLU A 42 -18.16 4.91 8.08
C GLU A 42 -19.07 4.00 8.92
N ILE A 43 -18.54 3.50 10.04
CA ILE A 43 -19.24 2.56 10.93
C ILE A 43 -18.97 3.00 12.36
N ASP A 44 -20.01 3.39 13.09
CA ASP A 44 -19.92 3.78 14.51
C ASP A 44 -18.79 4.79 14.79
N GLY A 45 -18.66 5.80 13.94
CA GLY A 45 -17.65 6.86 14.05
C GLY A 45 -16.23 6.45 13.65
N LYS A 46 -16.02 5.22 13.17
CA LYS A 46 -14.76 4.76 12.60
C LYS A 46 -14.84 4.65 11.09
N SER A 47 -13.76 5.01 10.42
CA SER A 47 -13.65 4.97 8.96
C SER A 47 -12.82 3.78 8.51
N PHE A 48 -13.38 2.95 7.63
CA PHE A 48 -12.74 1.74 7.11
C PHE A 48 -12.65 1.76 5.59
N VAL A 49 -11.51 1.33 5.07
CA VAL A 49 -11.30 1.12 3.63
C VAL A 49 -11.39 -0.38 3.34
N VAL A 50 -12.30 -0.74 2.44
CA VAL A 50 -12.52 -2.11 1.98
C VAL A 50 -12.02 -2.26 0.54
N LYS A 51 -10.96 -3.02 0.34
CA LYS A 51 -10.38 -3.34 -0.97
C LYS A 51 -10.82 -4.74 -1.41
N LYS A 52 -11.66 -4.77 -2.46
CA LYS A 52 -12.07 -6.01 -3.13
C LYS A 52 -11.07 -6.34 -4.23
N TYR A 53 -10.40 -7.47 -4.10
CA TYR A 53 -9.50 -7.99 -5.13
C TYR A 53 -10.26 -8.78 -6.18
N LYS A 54 -10.10 -8.42 -7.45
CA LYS A 54 -10.65 -9.19 -8.56
C LYS A 54 -10.05 -10.60 -8.60
N ARG A 55 -10.87 -11.57 -8.95
CA ARG A 55 -10.50 -12.99 -9.08
C ARG A 55 -9.30 -13.16 -10.02
N ALA A 56 -8.36 -14.01 -9.65
CA ALA A 56 -7.31 -14.47 -10.57
C ALA A 56 -7.90 -15.38 -11.65
N ASN A 57 -7.40 -15.30 -12.88
CA ASN A 57 -7.81 -16.16 -14.00
C ASN A 57 -7.58 -17.65 -13.67
N LEU A 58 -8.38 -18.54 -14.28
CA LEU A 58 -8.38 -19.99 -14.01
C LEU A 58 -6.98 -20.63 -14.04
N VAL A 59 -6.12 -20.24 -14.97
CA VAL A 59 -4.73 -20.75 -15.09
C VAL A 59 -3.87 -20.34 -13.89
N GLN A 60 -4.03 -19.11 -13.41
CA GLN A 60 -3.36 -18.65 -12.19
C GLN A 60 -3.91 -19.34 -10.93
N ARG A 61 -5.16 -19.81 -10.97
CA ARG A 61 -5.80 -20.52 -9.85
C ARG A 61 -5.10 -21.84 -9.52
N VAL A 62 -4.78 -22.66 -10.51
CA VAL A 62 -4.12 -23.96 -10.28
C VAL A 62 -2.75 -23.79 -9.63
N VAL A 63 -1.98 -22.78 -10.05
CA VAL A 63 -0.65 -22.48 -9.49
C VAL A 63 -0.74 -21.79 -8.11
N TYR A 64 -1.78 -20.98 -7.88
CA TYR A 64 -1.94 -20.24 -6.62
C TYR A 64 -2.67 -21.02 -5.52
N THR A 65 -3.50 -22.02 -5.88
CA THR A 65 -4.34 -22.73 -4.90
C THR A 65 -3.54 -23.68 -4.01
N LEU A 66 -2.38 -24.13 -4.44
CA LEU A 66 -1.60 -25.12 -3.70
C LEU A 66 -0.48 -24.52 -2.81
N PHE A 67 0.01 -23.30 -3.08
CA PHE A 67 1.23 -22.82 -2.43
C PHE A 67 1.32 -21.32 -2.06
N LYS A 68 0.34 -20.48 -2.37
CA LYS A 68 0.43 -19.03 -2.08
C LYS A 68 -0.80 -18.49 -1.36
N LYS A 69 -0.58 -17.79 -0.25
CA LYS A 69 -1.60 -17.00 0.47
C LYS A 69 -2.30 -16.01 -0.48
N SER A 70 -3.60 -15.78 -0.29
CA SER A 70 -4.37 -14.81 -1.07
C SER A 70 -3.78 -13.39 -0.96
N LYS A 71 -4.13 -12.50 -1.91
CA LYS A 71 -3.71 -11.09 -1.83
C LYS A 71 -4.24 -10.41 -0.57
N ALA A 72 -5.49 -10.71 -0.19
CA ALA A 72 -6.14 -10.16 1.00
C ALA A 72 -5.42 -10.60 2.27
N ARG A 73 -5.13 -11.90 2.39
CA ARG A 73 -4.38 -12.45 3.52
C ARG A 73 -2.96 -11.87 3.60
N ARG A 74 -2.27 -11.74 2.45
CA ARG A 74 -0.93 -11.13 2.44
C ARG A 74 -0.98 -9.67 2.86
N ALA A 75 -1.95 -8.88 2.39
CA ALA A 75 -2.09 -7.50 2.81
C ALA A 75 -2.24 -7.39 4.33
N PHE A 76 -3.05 -8.27 4.92
CA PHE A 76 -3.27 -8.33 6.37
C PHE A 76 -2.00 -8.71 7.14
N GLU A 77 -1.37 -9.84 6.81
CA GLU A 77 -0.17 -10.32 7.50
C GLU A 77 1.03 -9.38 7.29
N PHE A 78 1.16 -8.77 6.10
CA PHE A 78 2.25 -7.83 5.82
C PHE A 78 2.07 -6.50 6.55
N ALA A 79 0.84 -6.03 6.76
CA ALA A 79 0.60 -4.85 7.58
C ALA A 79 1.03 -5.07 9.04
N GLU A 80 0.84 -6.27 9.57
CA GLU A 80 1.35 -6.65 10.87
C GLU A 80 2.89 -6.64 10.92
N GLU A 81 3.54 -7.20 9.89
CA GLU A 81 4.99 -7.23 9.78
C GLU A 81 5.59 -5.83 9.58
N TYR A 82 4.96 -4.96 8.78
CA TYR A 82 5.37 -3.56 8.63
C TYR A 82 5.39 -2.84 9.98
N ARG A 83 4.33 -2.97 10.78
CA ARG A 83 4.29 -2.37 12.11
C ARG A 83 5.33 -2.94 13.05
N ARG A 84 5.57 -4.26 13.01
CA ARG A 84 6.63 -4.90 13.80
C ARG A 84 8.01 -4.33 13.46
N LEU A 85 8.22 -3.93 12.21
CA LEU A 85 9.43 -3.29 11.73
C LEU A 85 9.45 -1.77 11.96
N GLY A 86 8.39 -1.17 12.52
CA GLY A 86 8.29 0.28 12.71
C GLY A 86 8.08 1.07 11.42
N ILE A 87 7.51 0.42 10.39
CA ILE A 87 7.12 1.06 9.12
C ILE A 87 5.62 1.34 9.17
N ASP A 88 5.24 2.60 8.90
CA ASP A 88 3.84 3.00 8.95
C ASP A 88 3.05 2.49 7.74
N THR A 89 1.88 1.94 8.02
CA THR A 89 0.88 1.46 7.04
C THR A 89 -0.50 1.48 7.71
N PRO A 90 -1.59 1.67 6.95
CA PRO A 90 -2.93 1.63 7.52
C PRO A 90 -3.16 0.36 8.34
N ARG A 91 -3.75 0.51 9.52
CA ARG A 91 -3.96 -0.60 10.44
C ARG A 91 -4.85 -1.66 9.81
N GLN A 92 -4.39 -2.91 9.78
CA GLN A 92 -5.19 -4.02 9.27
C GLN A 92 -6.34 -4.33 10.25
N VAL A 93 -7.51 -4.52 9.69
CA VAL A 93 -8.75 -4.77 10.42
C VAL A 93 -9.25 -6.18 10.18
N ALA A 94 -9.39 -6.56 8.90
CA ALA A 94 -9.83 -7.91 8.55
C ALA A 94 -9.37 -8.33 7.16
N TYR A 95 -9.38 -9.63 6.91
CA TYR A 95 -9.35 -10.15 5.54
C TYR A 95 -10.40 -11.25 5.35
N VAL A 96 -10.83 -11.40 4.10
CA VAL A 96 -11.84 -12.39 3.72
C VAL A 96 -11.35 -13.18 2.52
N GLU A 97 -11.53 -14.49 2.62
CA GLU A 97 -11.28 -15.43 1.54
C GLU A 97 -12.58 -16.11 1.14
N GLN A 98 -12.97 -15.93 -0.11
CA GLN A 98 -14.10 -16.64 -0.71
C GLN A 98 -13.78 -17.05 -2.14
N LYS A 99 -14.61 -17.96 -2.71
CA LYS A 99 -14.36 -18.56 -4.03
C LYS A 99 -14.20 -17.54 -5.15
N GLU A 100 -14.88 -16.41 -5.06
CA GLU A 100 -15.01 -15.45 -6.16
C GLU A 100 -14.18 -14.18 -5.98
N ALA A 101 -13.84 -13.79 -4.75
CA ALA A 101 -13.08 -12.61 -4.44
C ALA A 101 -12.36 -12.72 -3.10
N GLY A 102 -11.32 -11.92 -2.90
CA GLY A 102 -10.74 -11.67 -1.58
C GLY A 102 -11.01 -10.23 -1.19
N PHE A 103 -11.20 -9.96 0.10
CA PHE A 103 -11.33 -8.61 0.61
C PHE A 103 -10.28 -8.36 1.69
N PHE A 104 -9.73 -7.18 1.67
CA PHE A 104 -8.88 -6.66 2.74
C PHE A 104 -9.53 -5.40 3.30
N ILE A 105 -9.62 -5.32 4.61
CA ILE A 105 -10.18 -4.20 5.34
C ILE A 105 -9.08 -3.59 6.20
N ALA A 106 -8.90 -2.29 6.09
CA ALA A 106 -8.00 -1.51 6.92
C ALA A 106 -8.70 -0.27 7.46
N GLU A 107 -8.15 0.34 8.50
CA GLU A 107 -8.56 1.70 8.89
C GLU A 107 -8.27 2.66 7.74
N ASN A 108 -9.14 3.66 7.60
CA ASN A 108 -8.90 4.73 6.64
C ASN A 108 -7.72 5.59 7.12
N CYS A 109 -6.81 5.88 6.19
CA CYS A 109 -5.73 6.84 6.40
C CYS A 109 -6.04 8.10 5.58
N ALA A 110 -6.37 9.18 6.27
CA ALA A 110 -6.76 10.43 5.63
C ALA A 110 -5.57 11.32 5.21
N LYS A 111 -4.35 10.78 5.21
CA LYS A 111 -3.15 11.51 4.78
C LYS A 111 -3.17 11.74 3.26
N PRO A 112 -2.66 12.87 2.76
CA PRO A 112 -2.53 13.14 1.33
C PRO A 112 -1.54 12.18 0.66
N GLY A 113 -1.71 11.99 -0.66
CA GLY A 113 -0.76 11.23 -1.47
C GLY A 113 0.43 12.06 -1.90
N ILE A 114 1.64 11.50 -1.91
CA ILE A 114 2.87 12.20 -2.29
C ILE A 114 2.84 12.71 -3.75
N LEU A 115 1.92 12.20 -4.58
CA LEU A 115 1.72 12.69 -5.95
C LEU A 115 1.26 14.15 -6.02
N GLU A 116 0.76 14.73 -4.94
CA GLU A 116 0.46 16.16 -4.86
C GLU A 116 1.74 17.02 -4.93
N LEU A 117 2.87 16.49 -4.46
CA LEU A 117 4.19 17.15 -4.46
C LEU A 117 5.11 16.64 -5.58
N LEU A 118 4.88 15.42 -6.03
CA LEU A 118 5.65 14.73 -7.06
C LEU A 118 4.71 14.21 -8.16
N PRO A 119 4.13 15.10 -9.01
CA PRO A 119 3.15 14.73 -10.02
C PRO A 119 3.78 13.79 -11.07
N ARG A 120 2.95 12.89 -11.63
CA ARG A 120 3.42 11.89 -12.62
C ARG A 120 3.75 12.51 -13.98
N ASP A 121 2.91 13.42 -14.40
CA ASP A 121 2.91 14.02 -15.73
C ASP A 121 3.24 15.50 -15.57
N SER A 122 4.52 15.82 -15.38
CA SER A 122 5.01 17.15 -15.65
C SER A 122 5.52 17.13 -17.10
N ASP A 123 4.85 17.85 -17.99
CA ASP A 123 5.32 18.09 -19.35
C ASP A 123 6.55 19.03 -19.35
N GLY A 124 7.60 18.64 -18.62
CA GLY A 124 8.94 19.20 -18.77
C GLY A 124 9.24 20.53 -18.07
N GLU A 125 8.27 21.22 -17.47
CA GLU A 125 8.51 22.54 -16.81
C GLU A 125 7.90 22.64 -15.40
N ASP A 126 7.19 21.64 -14.89
CA ASP A 126 6.66 21.68 -13.53
C ASP A 126 7.74 21.30 -12.51
N GLU A 127 8.11 22.29 -11.72
CA GLU A 127 8.98 22.14 -10.54
C GLU A 127 8.34 21.14 -9.57
N PHE A 128 8.97 20.01 -9.33
CA PHE A 128 8.55 19.10 -8.27
C PHE A 128 9.23 19.46 -6.94
N ASP A 129 8.62 19.08 -5.83
CA ASP A 129 9.17 19.34 -4.48
C ASP A 129 10.45 18.49 -4.27
N ASN A 130 11.60 19.15 -4.33
CA ASN A 130 12.92 18.53 -4.14
C ASN A 130 13.10 17.91 -2.75
N ASP A 131 12.51 18.50 -1.70
CA ASP A 131 12.60 17.97 -0.35
C ASP A 131 11.75 16.70 -0.22
N ALA A 132 10.58 16.69 -0.82
CA ALA A 132 9.76 15.47 -0.93
C ALA A 132 10.51 14.36 -1.70
N ALA A 133 11.19 14.69 -2.79
CA ALA A 133 11.95 13.72 -3.58
C ALA A 133 13.16 13.15 -2.79
N ARG A 134 13.88 13.99 -2.04
CA ARG A 134 14.96 13.54 -1.11
C ARG A 134 14.40 12.66 -0.01
N ALA A 135 13.27 13.03 0.59
CA ALA A 135 12.63 12.27 1.64
C ALA A 135 12.17 10.88 1.14
N ILE A 136 11.61 10.80 -0.08
CA ILE A 136 11.28 9.52 -0.73
C ILE A 136 12.53 8.67 -0.96
N ALA A 137 13.62 9.27 -1.43
CA ALA A 137 14.89 8.56 -1.64
C ALA A 137 15.41 7.95 -0.32
N ALA A 138 15.36 8.73 0.76
CA ALA A 138 15.76 8.29 2.11
C ALA A 138 14.86 7.16 2.63
N GLU A 139 13.53 7.28 2.48
CA GLU A 139 12.59 6.24 2.93
C GLU A 139 12.80 4.92 2.17
N ILE A 140 12.99 4.98 0.85
CA ILE A 140 13.28 3.78 0.05
C ILE A 140 14.59 3.11 0.50
N CYS A 141 15.62 3.90 0.81
CA CYS A 141 16.87 3.37 1.35
C CYS A 141 16.66 2.71 2.72
N LYS A 142 15.87 3.32 3.59
CA LYS A 142 15.49 2.78 4.88
C LYS A 142 14.78 1.44 4.73
N LEU A 143 13.76 1.35 3.86
CA LEU A 143 13.05 0.09 3.56
C LEU A 143 14.01 -1.01 3.11
N HIS A 144 14.91 -0.72 2.16
CA HIS A 144 15.88 -1.70 1.66
C HIS A 144 16.86 -2.17 2.76
N ARG A 145 17.33 -1.25 3.63
CA ARG A 145 18.18 -1.61 4.80
C ARG A 145 17.47 -2.51 5.79
N MET A 146 16.16 -2.28 5.97
CA MET A 146 15.32 -3.11 6.84
C MET A 146 14.93 -4.45 6.19
N GLY A 147 15.42 -4.74 4.97
CA GLY A 147 15.09 -5.96 4.24
C GLY A 147 13.67 -5.96 3.67
N VAL A 148 13.09 -4.79 3.44
CA VAL A 148 11.74 -4.63 2.88
C VAL A 148 11.84 -4.16 1.44
N VAL A 149 11.34 -4.99 0.51
CA VAL A 149 11.24 -4.66 -0.91
C VAL A 149 9.77 -4.55 -1.28
N HIS A 150 9.27 -3.33 -1.40
CA HIS A 150 7.89 -3.07 -1.81
C HIS A 150 7.71 -3.50 -3.27
N GLY A 151 6.94 -4.56 -3.50
CA GLY A 151 6.82 -5.18 -4.82
C GLY A 151 6.03 -4.35 -5.86
N ASP A 152 5.46 -3.23 -5.46
CA ASP A 152 4.77 -2.25 -6.29
C ASP A 152 5.18 -0.83 -5.87
N LEU A 153 6.50 -0.60 -5.86
CA LEU A 153 7.11 0.65 -5.43
C LEU A 153 6.80 1.74 -6.45
N ASN A 154 5.76 2.52 -6.15
CA ASN A 154 5.28 3.62 -6.98
C ASN A 154 4.89 4.78 -6.06
N LEU A 155 5.13 6.01 -6.46
CA LEU A 155 4.78 7.20 -5.67
C LEU A 155 3.32 7.21 -5.19
N SER A 156 2.37 6.71 -6.00
CA SER A 156 0.97 6.61 -5.58
C SER A 156 0.72 5.72 -4.35
N ASN A 157 1.71 4.94 -3.92
CA ASN A 157 1.62 4.09 -2.75
C ASN A 157 2.27 4.69 -1.50
N PHE A 158 2.65 5.98 -1.57
CA PHE A 158 3.14 6.76 -0.45
C PHE A 158 2.13 7.84 -0.08
N LEU A 159 1.56 7.74 1.11
CA LEU A 159 0.87 8.83 1.78
C LEU A 159 1.88 9.54 2.67
N TYR A 160 1.69 10.82 2.95
CA TYR A 160 2.64 11.59 3.74
C TYR A 160 1.97 12.50 4.76
N GLU A 161 2.72 12.88 5.75
CA GLU A 161 2.49 14.01 6.62
C GLU A 161 3.82 14.72 6.87
N ARG A 162 3.75 16.01 7.18
CA ARG A 162 4.91 16.77 7.67
C ARG A 162 4.70 17.06 9.16
N ASP A 163 5.74 16.83 9.95
CA ASP A 163 5.71 17.21 11.36
C ASP A 163 5.95 18.73 11.54
N GLU A 164 5.96 19.18 12.79
CA GLU A 164 6.19 20.60 13.15
C GLU A 164 7.56 21.14 12.70
N LYS A 165 8.52 20.26 12.42
CA LYS A 165 9.85 20.60 11.90
C LYS A 165 9.91 20.58 10.38
N GLY A 166 8.81 20.19 9.72
CA GLY A 166 8.73 20.03 8.28
C GLY A 166 9.29 18.70 7.76
N GLU A 167 9.65 17.76 8.65
CA GLU A 167 10.14 16.44 8.25
C GLU A 167 9.01 15.56 7.72
N PHE A 168 9.31 14.80 6.67
CA PHE A 168 8.35 13.89 6.06
C PHE A 168 8.26 12.56 6.80
N HIS A 169 7.03 12.14 7.08
CA HIS A 169 6.68 10.81 7.58
C HIS A 169 5.77 10.13 6.57
N PHE A 170 6.16 8.92 6.15
CA PHE A 170 5.44 8.19 5.09
C PHE A 170 4.63 7.05 5.65
N THR A 171 3.40 6.89 5.11
CA THR A 171 2.54 5.74 5.32
C THR A 171 2.43 4.98 3.99
N LEU A 172 2.85 3.71 3.97
CA LEU A 172 2.85 2.90 2.75
C LEU A 172 1.55 2.11 2.59
N ILE A 173 0.99 2.14 1.38
CA ILE A 173 -0.22 1.40 1.02
C ILE A 173 0.06 0.37 -0.08
N ASP A 174 -0.91 -0.49 -0.38
CA ASP A 174 -0.83 -1.59 -1.37
C ASP A 174 0.35 -2.57 -1.20
N ILE A 175 0.65 -2.89 0.04
CA ILE A 175 1.81 -3.67 0.48
C ILE A 175 1.73 -5.18 0.17
N ASN A 176 0.65 -5.67 -0.41
CA ASN A 176 0.39 -7.12 -0.63
C ASN A 176 1.40 -7.83 -1.55
N ARG A 177 2.29 -7.09 -2.21
CA ARG A 177 3.37 -7.59 -3.07
C ARG A 177 4.75 -7.48 -2.44
N THR A 178 4.84 -6.99 -1.23
CA THR A 178 6.11 -6.87 -0.49
C THR A 178 6.83 -8.21 -0.41
N LYS A 179 8.13 -8.15 -0.42
CA LYS A 179 9.04 -9.26 -0.14
C LYS A 179 9.97 -8.85 1.00
N PHE A 180 10.19 -9.76 1.92
CA PHE A 180 11.06 -9.56 3.07
C PHE A 180 12.36 -10.32 2.86
N TYR A 181 13.40 -9.61 2.44
CA TYR A 181 14.76 -10.10 2.26
C TYR A 181 15.70 -8.90 2.06
N THR A 182 16.97 -9.05 2.39
CA THR A 182 18.00 -8.01 2.14
C THR A 182 18.32 -7.95 0.64
N PRO A 183 17.94 -6.88 -0.08
CA PRO A 183 18.18 -6.78 -1.51
C PRO A 183 19.63 -6.44 -1.81
N ASN A 184 20.21 -7.04 -2.85
CA ASN A 184 21.49 -6.61 -3.40
C ASN A 184 21.35 -5.33 -4.26
N ARG A 185 22.49 -4.73 -4.65
CA ARG A 185 22.52 -3.48 -5.45
C ARG A 185 21.63 -3.53 -6.70
N LYS A 186 21.68 -4.65 -7.45
CA LYS A 186 20.87 -4.82 -8.67
C LYS A 186 19.38 -4.86 -8.36
N GLN A 187 18.99 -5.56 -7.31
CA GLN A 187 17.59 -5.65 -6.87
C GLN A 187 17.06 -4.31 -6.36
N CYS A 188 17.89 -3.56 -5.63
CA CYS A 188 17.56 -2.19 -5.23
C CYS A 188 17.33 -1.29 -6.45
N ALA A 189 18.21 -1.33 -7.45
CA ALA A 189 18.09 -0.52 -8.66
C ALA A 189 16.80 -0.87 -9.46
N VAL A 190 16.50 -2.16 -9.61
CA VAL A 190 15.28 -2.63 -10.27
C VAL A 190 14.01 -2.20 -9.51
N ASN A 191 14.06 -2.20 -8.18
CA ASN A 191 12.93 -1.76 -7.37
C ASN A 191 12.74 -0.25 -7.49
N LEU A 192 13.82 0.52 -7.41
CA LEU A 192 13.81 1.98 -7.53
C LEU A 192 13.28 2.46 -8.90
N ALA A 193 13.63 1.76 -9.98
CA ALA A 193 13.15 2.11 -11.33
C ALA A 193 11.62 2.07 -11.51
N ARG A 194 10.87 1.62 -10.50
CA ARG A 194 9.40 1.58 -10.49
C ARG A 194 8.75 2.75 -9.77
N VAL A 195 9.54 3.60 -9.12
CA VAL A 195 9.04 4.66 -8.24
C VAL A 195 8.19 5.67 -9.01
N THR A 196 8.69 6.11 -10.15
CA THR A 196 8.01 7.06 -11.02
C THR A 196 8.35 6.80 -12.48
N HIS A 197 7.49 7.24 -13.39
CA HIS A 197 7.74 7.27 -14.84
C HIS A 197 8.31 8.62 -15.27
N ASN A 198 8.22 9.66 -14.45
CA ASN A 198 8.88 10.94 -14.69
C ASN A 198 10.40 10.74 -14.59
N ARG A 199 11.10 11.01 -15.70
CA ARG A 199 12.55 10.72 -15.82
C ARG A 199 13.39 11.62 -14.91
N GLU A 200 13.04 12.89 -14.82
CA GLU A 200 13.78 13.86 -14.00
C GLU A 200 13.66 13.55 -12.52
N GLN A 201 12.45 13.30 -12.05
CA GLN A 201 12.21 12.85 -10.68
C GLN A 201 12.97 11.56 -10.37
N LEU A 202 12.97 10.60 -11.30
CA LEU A 202 13.66 9.32 -11.10
C LEU A 202 15.17 9.51 -10.99
N GLU A 203 15.78 10.32 -11.85
CA GLU A 203 17.22 10.61 -11.78
C GLU A 203 17.54 11.36 -10.49
N PHE A 204 16.78 12.38 -10.13
CA PHE A 204 16.95 13.11 -8.88
C PHE A 204 16.88 12.18 -7.65
N ILE A 205 15.89 11.29 -7.58
CA ILE A 205 15.74 10.31 -6.50
C ILE A 205 16.94 9.33 -6.48
N LYS A 206 17.46 8.92 -7.65
CA LYS A 206 18.63 8.05 -7.72
C LYS A 206 19.91 8.72 -7.23
N GLU A 207 20.13 9.98 -7.58
CA GLU A 207 21.30 10.76 -7.16
C GLU A 207 21.30 10.98 -5.64
N ASN A 208 20.17 11.38 -5.09
CA ASN A 208 20.04 11.65 -3.65
C ASN A 208 20.05 10.39 -2.78
N ARG A 209 19.85 9.20 -3.37
CA ARG A 209 20.03 7.93 -2.69
C ARG A 209 21.49 7.64 -2.32
N SER A 210 22.46 8.13 -3.09
CA SER A 210 23.90 7.86 -2.87
C SER A 210 24.45 8.64 -1.67
N GLU A 211 23.85 9.73 -1.27
CA GLU A 211 24.25 10.52 -0.11
C GLU A 211 23.88 9.86 1.22
N THR A 212 22.88 8.99 1.21
CA THR A 212 22.50 8.13 2.35
C THR A 212 23.36 6.86 2.34
N ARG A 213 24.69 7.03 2.53
CA ARG A 213 25.64 5.92 2.51
C ARG A 213 25.22 4.78 3.44
N LEU A 214 25.21 3.59 2.86
CA LEU A 214 25.25 2.29 3.54
C LEU A 214 26.45 2.19 4.47
#